data_5cd6de297f77f7b787a82df42364806a
#
_entry.id   5cd6de297f77f7b787a82df42364806a
#
_cell.length_a   1.000
_cell.length_b   1.000
_cell.length_c   1.000
_cell.angle_alpha   90.00
_cell.angle_beta   90.00
_cell.angle_gamma   90.00
#
_symmetry.space_group_name_H-M   'P 1'
#
loop_
_entity.id
_entity.type
_entity.pdbx_description
1 polymer ?
#
loop_
_entity_poly.entity_id
_entity_poly.type
_entity_poly.pdbx_seq_one_letter_code
_entity_poly.pdbx_strand_id
1 'polypeptide(L)'
;MGDGYGPMLVAREAYSREEVASRRIAVPGTMTSAFLALQLWLNRPASELNYVVVPFDQIFAAVQAGKADIGLIIHEGQLTYATEGFAVCADLGVWWGSENDGLPLPLGGNVIHKRHSVAVRQAIARILEASIRFSLEHRADAVAHSMQWARDLGVDLTDRFVGMYVNHWTLDYGERGRESIRRFLARGQAMGVVPHAPPLEFVE
;
A
#
# COMPACT_ATOMS: atom_id res chain seq x y z
N MET A 1 -2.74 2.75 -6.47
CA MET A 1 -4.01 2.33 -5.86
C MET A 1 -4.07 0.82 -5.83
N GLY A 2 -4.66 0.23 -4.77
CA GLY A 2 -4.99 -1.18 -4.69
C GLY A 2 -6.47 -1.38 -4.99
N ASP A 3 -6.79 -1.91 -6.16
CA ASP A 3 -8.16 -2.14 -6.61
C ASP A 3 -8.51 -3.62 -6.43
N GLY A 4 -9.21 -3.92 -5.34
CA GLY A 4 -9.50 -5.29 -4.91
C GLY A 4 -8.32 -6.04 -4.27
N TYR A 5 -7.25 -5.35 -3.92
CA TYR A 5 -6.10 -5.85 -3.17
C TYR A 5 -5.41 -4.72 -2.41
N GLY A 6 -4.60 -5.05 -1.40
CA GLY A 6 -3.85 -4.06 -0.64
C GLY A 6 -2.80 -4.68 0.29
N PRO A 7 -2.31 -3.93 1.25
CA PRO A 7 -1.51 -4.48 2.34
C PRO A 7 -2.24 -5.63 3.00
N MET A 8 -1.51 -6.71 3.28
CA MET A 8 -2.10 -7.91 3.87
C MET A 8 -1.60 -8.14 5.29
N LEU A 9 -2.49 -8.58 6.15
CA LEU A 9 -2.15 -9.14 7.46
C LEU A 9 -2.03 -10.65 7.32
N VAL A 10 -0.85 -11.17 7.61
CA VAL A 10 -0.53 -12.59 7.51
C VAL A 10 0.02 -13.12 8.83
N ALA A 11 -0.28 -14.38 9.13
CA ALA A 11 0.19 -15.08 10.31
C ALA A 11 0.36 -16.57 10.01
N ARG A 12 0.87 -17.36 10.96
CA ARG A 12 1.00 -18.81 10.80
C ARG A 12 -0.35 -19.53 10.70
N GLU A 13 -1.39 -18.93 11.26
CA GLU A 13 -2.78 -19.34 11.15
C GLU A 13 -3.67 -18.10 10.98
N ALA A 14 -4.85 -18.26 10.42
CA ALA A 14 -5.76 -17.14 10.22
C ALA A 14 -6.39 -16.72 11.57
N TYR A 15 -6.41 -15.42 11.82
CA TYR A 15 -7.04 -14.80 12.99
C TYR A 15 -8.20 -13.92 12.57
N SER A 16 -9.24 -13.86 13.40
CA SER A 16 -10.32 -12.89 13.27
C SER A 16 -9.81 -11.47 13.56
N ARG A 17 -10.59 -10.45 13.18
CA ARG A 17 -10.25 -9.04 13.44
C ARG A 17 -10.06 -8.75 14.94
N GLU A 18 -10.88 -9.35 15.79
CA GLU A 18 -10.83 -9.22 17.24
C GLU A 18 -9.55 -9.83 17.81
N GLU A 19 -9.15 -10.99 17.29
CA GLU A 19 -7.91 -11.64 17.70
C GLU A 19 -6.68 -10.85 17.22
N VAL A 20 -6.69 -10.34 15.97
CA VAL A 20 -5.63 -9.47 15.43
C VAL A 20 -5.43 -8.25 16.33
N ALA A 21 -6.51 -7.63 16.80
CA ALA A 21 -6.47 -6.44 17.65
C ALA A 21 -5.75 -6.65 19.00
N SER A 22 -5.65 -7.89 19.47
CA SER A 22 -5.01 -8.25 20.75
C SER A 22 -3.57 -8.76 20.59
N ARG A 23 -3.11 -9.03 19.36
CA ARG A 23 -1.82 -9.65 19.06
C ARG A 23 -0.74 -8.64 18.72
N ARG A 24 0.51 -9.07 18.77
CA ARG A 24 1.65 -8.25 18.37
C ARG A 24 1.84 -8.28 16.87
N ILE A 25 1.85 -7.10 16.24
CA ILE A 25 1.90 -6.95 14.78
C ILE A 25 3.25 -6.37 14.35
N ALA A 26 3.98 -7.06 13.49
CA ALA A 26 5.15 -6.49 12.79
C ALA A 26 4.67 -5.59 11.66
N VAL A 27 5.08 -4.32 11.68
CA VAL A 27 4.67 -3.31 10.70
C VAL A 27 5.87 -2.72 9.96
N PRO A 28 5.76 -2.37 8.66
CA PRO A 28 6.89 -1.87 7.87
C PRO A 28 7.31 -0.44 8.21
N GLY A 29 6.51 0.25 9.00
CA GLY A 29 6.76 1.63 9.43
C GLY A 29 5.47 2.34 9.79
N THR A 30 5.56 3.30 10.71
CA THR A 30 4.41 4.05 11.22
C THR A 30 3.92 5.16 10.28
N MET A 31 4.74 5.54 9.29
CA MET A 31 4.41 6.58 8.30
C MET A 31 4.04 5.98 6.93
N THR A 32 3.40 4.80 6.93
CA THR A 32 2.93 4.14 5.71
C THR A 32 1.42 4.18 5.60
N SER A 33 0.90 4.22 4.37
CA SER A 33 -0.53 4.05 4.10
C SER A 33 -1.05 2.70 4.62
N ALA A 34 -0.22 1.67 4.62
CA ALA A 34 -0.55 0.36 5.18
C ALA A 34 -0.82 0.43 6.69
N PHE A 35 0.00 1.17 7.44
CA PHE A 35 -0.20 1.34 8.89
C PHE A 35 -1.43 2.19 9.19
N LEU A 36 -1.71 3.21 8.37
CA LEU A 36 -2.97 3.95 8.48
C LEU A 36 -4.17 3.03 8.18
N ALA A 37 -4.11 2.24 7.11
CA ALA A 37 -5.18 1.29 6.78
C ALA A 37 -5.42 0.26 7.90
N LEU A 38 -4.35 -0.25 8.53
CA LEU A 38 -4.45 -1.15 9.68
C LEU A 38 -5.20 -0.49 10.85
N GLN A 39 -4.85 0.74 11.21
CA GLN A 39 -5.52 1.48 12.28
C GLN A 39 -7.00 1.70 11.97
N LEU A 40 -7.33 2.10 10.74
CA LEU A 40 -8.71 2.28 10.28
C LEU A 40 -9.47 0.95 10.28
N TRP A 41 -8.85 -0.13 9.83
CA TRP A 41 -9.46 -1.46 9.83
C TRP A 41 -9.75 -1.93 11.24
N LEU A 42 -8.82 -1.79 12.19
CA LEU A 42 -9.02 -2.17 13.59
C LEU A 42 -9.91 -1.17 14.35
N ASN A 43 -10.13 0.02 13.79
CA ASN A 43 -10.76 1.15 14.45
C ASN A 43 -10.05 1.51 15.78
N ARG A 44 -8.70 1.51 15.78
CA ARG A 44 -7.85 1.80 16.93
C ARG A 44 -6.66 2.65 16.52
N PRO A 45 -6.33 3.71 17.26
CA PRO A 45 -5.11 4.48 17.05
C PRO A 45 -3.87 3.65 17.43
N ALA A 46 -2.71 4.04 16.91
CA ALA A 46 -1.43 3.36 17.17
C ALA A 46 -1.12 3.17 18.67
N SER A 47 -1.56 4.10 19.52
CA SER A 47 -1.37 4.03 20.98
C SER A 47 -2.10 2.84 21.66
N GLU A 48 -3.09 2.26 20.98
CA GLU A 48 -3.87 1.11 21.46
C GLU A 48 -3.45 -0.20 20.81
N LEU A 49 -2.46 -0.17 19.89
CA LEU A 49 -1.97 -1.35 19.18
C LEU A 49 -0.67 -1.86 19.80
N ASN A 50 -0.57 -3.17 19.91
CA ASN A 50 0.70 -3.83 20.20
C ASN A 50 1.43 -4.11 18.89
N TYR A 51 2.44 -3.31 18.54
CA TYR A 51 3.18 -3.48 17.31
C TYR A 51 4.70 -3.32 17.49
N VAL A 52 5.44 -3.79 16.50
CA VAL A 52 6.88 -3.57 16.37
C VAL A 52 7.20 -3.14 14.95
N VAL A 53 8.04 -2.13 14.80
CA VAL A 53 8.52 -1.70 13.48
C VAL A 53 9.66 -2.62 13.05
N VAL A 54 9.52 -3.18 11.86
CA VAL A 54 10.50 -4.11 11.26
C VAL A 54 10.72 -3.69 9.81
N PRO A 55 11.95 -3.73 9.27
CA PRO A 55 12.15 -3.56 7.84
C PRO A 55 11.21 -4.46 7.04
N PHE A 56 10.59 -3.91 5.99
CA PHE A 56 9.50 -4.58 5.28
C PHE A 56 9.89 -5.96 4.74
N ASP A 57 11.13 -6.15 4.34
CA ASP A 57 11.72 -7.40 3.84
C ASP A 57 12.02 -8.42 4.96
N GLN A 58 11.95 -8.02 6.22
CA GLN A 58 12.20 -8.88 7.39
C GLN A 58 10.93 -9.29 8.14
N ILE A 59 9.76 -8.89 7.67
CA ILE A 59 8.48 -9.13 8.38
C ILE A 59 8.19 -10.64 8.50
N PHE A 60 8.36 -11.42 7.43
CA PHE A 60 8.18 -12.87 7.50
C PHE A 60 9.12 -13.52 8.53
N ALA A 61 10.40 -13.16 8.49
CA ALA A 61 11.39 -13.68 9.44
C ALA A 61 11.05 -13.28 10.90
N ALA A 62 10.51 -12.10 11.13
CA ALA A 62 10.08 -11.65 12.44
C ALA A 62 8.91 -12.49 12.99
N VAL A 63 7.93 -12.82 12.14
CA VAL A 63 6.81 -13.69 12.54
C VAL A 63 7.28 -15.13 12.72
N GLN A 64 8.13 -15.65 11.85
CA GLN A 64 8.70 -16.99 11.97
C GLN A 64 9.51 -17.15 13.26
N ALA A 65 10.25 -16.12 13.65
CA ALA A 65 11.05 -16.10 14.89
C ALA A 65 10.21 -15.82 16.17
N GLY A 66 8.90 -15.62 16.06
CA GLY A 66 8.02 -15.30 17.20
C GLY A 66 8.24 -13.91 17.79
N LYS A 67 8.88 -13.00 17.05
CA LYS A 67 9.03 -11.59 17.47
C LYS A 67 7.71 -10.81 17.33
N ALA A 68 6.82 -11.29 16.48
CA ALA A 68 5.45 -10.83 16.32
C ALA A 68 4.56 -12.04 15.96
N ASP A 69 3.27 -11.92 16.21
CA ASP A 69 2.28 -12.95 15.87
C ASP A 69 1.81 -12.80 14.42
N ILE A 70 1.76 -11.55 13.96
CA ILE A 70 1.18 -11.14 12.67
C ILE A 70 2.15 -10.21 11.95
N GLY A 71 2.22 -10.32 10.62
CA GLY A 71 2.96 -9.42 9.76
C GLY A 71 2.05 -8.57 8.88
N LEU A 72 2.28 -7.26 8.82
CA LEU A 72 1.65 -6.37 7.83
C LEU A 72 2.57 -6.24 6.63
N ILE A 73 2.26 -6.94 5.54
CA ILE A 73 3.10 -7.02 4.34
C ILE A 73 2.63 -6.06 3.24
N ILE A 74 3.59 -5.42 2.58
CA ILE A 74 3.37 -4.38 1.55
C ILE A 74 4.22 -4.59 0.29
N HIS A 75 4.89 -5.72 0.17
CA HIS A 75 5.85 -6.02 -0.88
C HIS A 75 5.47 -7.33 -1.62
N GLU A 76 6.38 -7.87 -2.40
CA GLU A 76 6.21 -9.12 -3.17
C GLU A 76 5.74 -10.32 -2.32
N GLY A 77 5.94 -10.28 -1.01
CA GLY A 77 5.37 -11.26 -0.07
C GLY A 77 3.85 -11.39 -0.17
N GLN A 78 3.15 -10.38 -0.68
CA GLN A 78 1.72 -10.45 -1.02
C GLN A 78 1.40 -11.54 -2.06
N LEU A 79 2.39 -11.95 -2.85
CA LEU A 79 2.26 -13.03 -3.85
C LEU A 79 2.84 -14.36 -3.36
N THR A 80 3.71 -14.35 -2.32
CA THR A 80 4.46 -15.53 -1.88
C THR A 80 4.10 -16.02 -0.48
N TYR A 81 3.28 -15.30 0.29
CA TYR A 81 2.95 -15.64 1.68
C TYR A 81 2.51 -17.10 1.86
N ALA A 82 1.73 -17.65 0.93
CA ALA A 82 1.22 -19.02 1.03
C ALA A 82 2.34 -20.05 0.88
N THR A 83 3.32 -19.81 0.00
CA THR A 83 4.49 -20.67 -0.17
C THR A 83 5.46 -20.55 1.00
N GLU A 84 5.42 -19.42 1.71
CA GLU A 84 6.18 -19.17 2.95
C GLU A 84 5.49 -19.76 4.20
N GLY A 85 4.34 -20.44 4.03
CA GLY A 85 3.61 -21.10 5.12
C GLY A 85 2.77 -20.16 5.96
N PHE A 86 2.32 -19.02 5.39
CA PHE A 86 1.44 -18.08 6.08
C PHE A 86 0.00 -18.18 5.58
N ALA A 87 -0.93 -17.87 6.48
CA ALA A 87 -2.34 -17.66 6.20
C ALA A 87 -2.68 -16.17 6.24
N VAL A 88 -3.67 -15.75 5.45
CA VAL A 88 -4.18 -14.36 5.44
C VAL A 88 -5.19 -14.19 6.56
N CYS A 89 -4.97 -13.17 7.40
CA CYS A 89 -5.97 -12.70 8.36
C CYS A 89 -6.89 -11.64 7.72
N ALA A 90 -6.32 -10.73 6.94
CA ALA A 90 -7.07 -9.72 6.20
C ALA A 90 -6.29 -9.20 5.00
N ASP A 91 -6.99 -8.86 3.92
CA ASP A 91 -6.53 -7.98 2.84
C ASP A 91 -7.19 -6.61 3.03
N LEU A 92 -6.38 -5.60 3.31
CA LEU A 92 -6.88 -4.25 3.63
C LEU A 92 -7.44 -3.51 2.42
N GLY A 93 -7.05 -3.90 1.19
CA GLY A 93 -7.64 -3.36 -0.03
C GLY A 93 -9.03 -3.93 -0.30
N VAL A 94 -9.22 -5.25 -0.10
CA VAL A 94 -10.54 -5.89 -0.18
C VAL A 94 -11.49 -5.29 0.86
N TRP A 95 -11.03 -5.18 2.11
CA TRP A 95 -11.80 -4.53 3.16
C TRP A 95 -12.19 -3.09 2.81
N TRP A 96 -11.22 -2.28 2.33
CA TRP A 96 -11.49 -0.89 1.98
C TRP A 96 -12.58 -0.77 0.91
N GLY A 97 -12.46 -1.55 -0.15
CA GLY A 97 -13.45 -1.59 -1.22
C GLY A 97 -14.84 -1.96 -0.72
N SER A 98 -14.94 -2.96 0.17
CA SER A 98 -16.24 -3.40 0.71
C SER A 98 -16.95 -2.35 1.56
N GLU A 99 -16.21 -1.48 2.25
CA GLU A 99 -16.76 -0.41 3.09
C GLU A 99 -16.88 0.96 2.38
N ASN A 100 -16.37 1.10 1.14
CA ASN A 100 -16.28 2.37 0.45
C ASN A 100 -16.72 2.29 -1.03
N ASP A 101 -17.86 1.68 -1.30
CA ASP A 101 -18.50 1.63 -2.64
C ASP A 101 -17.59 1.08 -3.75
N GLY A 102 -16.73 0.13 -3.43
CA GLY A 102 -15.75 -0.44 -4.36
C GLY A 102 -14.62 0.51 -4.73
N LEU A 103 -14.35 1.54 -3.94
CA LEU A 103 -13.22 2.45 -4.17
C LEU A 103 -11.88 1.73 -3.93
N PRO A 104 -10.85 2.00 -4.75
CA PRO A 104 -9.53 1.39 -4.57
C PRO A 104 -8.82 1.99 -3.34
N LEU A 105 -8.11 1.16 -2.58
CA LEU A 105 -7.33 1.63 -1.43
C LEU A 105 -6.14 2.51 -1.89
N PRO A 106 -5.95 3.72 -1.33
CA PRO A 106 -4.75 4.50 -1.56
C PRO A 106 -3.50 3.78 -1.01
N LEU A 107 -2.52 3.47 -1.86
CA LEU A 107 -1.26 2.83 -1.48
C LEU A 107 -0.13 3.83 -1.38
N GLY A 108 0.19 4.47 -2.49
CA GLY A 108 1.22 5.49 -2.59
C GLY A 108 0.83 6.53 -3.62
N GLY A 109 1.52 7.68 -3.60
CA GLY A 109 1.29 8.74 -4.55
C GLY A 109 2.55 9.58 -4.74
N ASN A 110 2.75 10.03 -5.96
CA ASN A 110 3.79 11.00 -6.27
C ASN A 110 3.31 12.39 -5.87
N VAL A 111 4.15 13.13 -5.15
CA VAL A 111 3.84 14.49 -4.71
C VAL A 111 4.92 15.44 -5.19
N ILE A 112 4.52 16.67 -5.50
CA ILE A 112 5.44 17.75 -5.88
C ILE A 112 5.31 18.92 -4.91
N HIS A 113 6.46 19.49 -4.52
CA HIS A 113 6.49 20.59 -3.58
C HIS A 113 5.90 21.86 -4.19
N LYS A 114 4.98 22.53 -3.47
CA LYS A 114 4.29 23.75 -3.91
C LYS A 114 5.20 24.95 -4.14
N ARG A 115 6.49 24.92 -3.70
CA ARG A 115 7.48 25.94 -4.00
C ARG A 115 7.78 26.11 -5.50
N HIS A 116 7.53 25.08 -6.30
CA HIS A 116 7.69 25.15 -7.75
C HIS A 116 6.49 25.88 -8.38
N SER A 117 6.75 26.65 -9.43
CA SER A 117 5.70 27.34 -10.18
C SER A 117 4.70 26.33 -10.77
N VAL A 118 3.49 26.79 -11.05
CA VAL A 118 2.45 25.97 -11.69
C VAL A 118 2.97 25.34 -12.97
N ALA A 119 3.63 26.13 -13.84
CA ALA A 119 4.18 25.64 -15.09
C ALA A 119 5.20 24.51 -14.91
N VAL A 120 6.06 24.61 -13.90
CA VAL A 120 7.05 23.54 -13.58
C VAL A 120 6.35 22.31 -13.05
N ARG A 121 5.36 22.45 -12.15
CA ARG A 121 4.59 21.32 -11.63
C ARG A 121 3.85 20.56 -12.74
N GLN A 122 3.20 21.28 -13.64
CA GLN A 122 2.52 20.70 -14.79
C GLN A 122 3.50 20.04 -15.79
N ALA A 123 4.66 20.64 -16.05
CA ALA A 123 5.68 20.03 -16.90
C ALA A 123 6.18 18.70 -16.33
N ILE A 124 6.46 18.64 -15.02
CA ILE A 124 6.89 17.42 -14.33
C ILE A 124 5.77 16.37 -14.36
N ALA A 125 4.51 16.76 -14.12
CA ALA A 125 3.39 15.82 -14.16
C ALA A 125 3.24 15.19 -15.56
N ARG A 126 3.33 15.98 -16.65
CA ARG A 126 3.29 15.46 -18.02
C ARG A 126 4.46 14.51 -18.33
N ILE A 127 5.67 14.83 -17.87
CA ILE A 127 6.84 13.96 -18.07
C ILE A 127 6.64 12.64 -17.34
N LEU A 128 6.16 12.69 -16.10
CA LEU A 128 5.91 11.49 -15.30
C LEU A 128 4.80 10.62 -15.94
N GLU A 129 3.70 11.24 -16.36
CA GLU A 129 2.62 10.56 -17.06
C GLU A 129 3.11 9.89 -18.35
N ALA A 130 3.88 10.61 -19.17
CA ALA A 130 4.45 10.08 -20.40
C ALA A 130 5.40 8.88 -20.13
N SER A 131 6.21 8.96 -19.09
CA SER A 131 7.09 7.86 -18.67
C SER A 131 6.31 6.62 -18.21
N ILE A 132 5.25 6.82 -17.43
CA ILE A 132 4.40 5.71 -16.97
C ILE A 132 3.67 5.08 -18.17
N ARG A 133 3.10 5.88 -19.05
CA ARG A 133 2.43 5.44 -20.27
C ARG A 133 3.38 4.62 -21.15
N PHE A 134 4.58 5.13 -21.39
CA PHE A 134 5.61 4.40 -22.15
C PHE A 134 5.91 3.04 -21.51
N SER A 135 6.06 2.98 -20.19
CA SER A 135 6.34 1.73 -19.48
C SER A 135 5.17 0.73 -19.56
N LEU A 136 3.93 1.20 -19.61
CA LEU A 136 2.76 0.32 -19.78
C LEU A 136 2.66 -0.20 -21.22
N GLU A 137 2.96 0.63 -22.22
CA GLU A 137 2.96 0.27 -23.65
C GLU A 137 4.13 -0.63 -24.03
N HIS A 138 5.27 -0.50 -23.32
CA HIS A 138 6.51 -1.29 -23.52
C HIS A 138 6.78 -2.17 -22.30
N ARG A 139 5.76 -2.93 -21.89
CA ARG A 139 5.77 -3.69 -20.63
C ARG A 139 6.95 -4.63 -20.47
N ALA A 140 7.31 -5.38 -21.52
CA ALA A 140 8.41 -6.33 -21.47
C ALA A 140 9.76 -5.63 -21.17
N ASP A 141 10.02 -4.50 -21.83
CA ASP A 141 11.24 -3.71 -21.63
C ASP A 141 11.27 -3.09 -20.23
N ALA A 142 10.13 -2.59 -19.75
CA ALA A 142 10.00 -2.03 -18.41
C ALA A 142 10.25 -3.09 -17.32
N VAL A 143 9.72 -4.30 -17.48
CA VAL A 143 9.99 -5.43 -16.57
C VAL A 143 11.44 -5.84 -16.63
N ALA A 144 12.01 -6.00 -17.83
CA ALA A 144 13.43 -6.33 -18.00
C ALA A 144 14.34 -5.29 -17.32
N HIS A 145 14.00 -4.00 -17.44
CA HIS A 145 14.72 -2.93 -16.73
C HIS A 145 14.59 -3.05 -15.21
N SER A 146 13.41 -3.39 -14.69
CA SER A 146 13.18 -3.51 -13.24
C SER A 146 13.85 -4.72 -12.60
N MET A 147 14.20 -5.76 -13.39
CA MET A 147 14.86 -6.98 -12.90
C MET A 147 16.17 -6.70 -12.16
N GLN A 148 16.88 -5.63 -12.48
CA GLN A 148 18.12 -5.25 -11.76
C GLN A 148 17.90 -4.90 -10.28
N TRP A 149 16.62 -4.69 -9.85
CA TRP A 149 16.21 -4.42 -8.46
C TRP A 149 15.26 -5.49 -7.89
N ALA A 150 15.03 -6.58 -8.61
CA ALA A 150 13.98 -7.55 -8.31
C ALA A 150 14.30 -8.54 -7.16
N ARG A 151 15.40 -8.40 -6.44
CA ARG A 151 15.75 -9.17 -5.23
C ARG A 151 15.43 -10.66 -5.34
N ASP A 152 15.99 -11.35 -6.33
CA ASP A 152 15.82 -12.79 -6.59
C ASP A 152 14.41 -13.24 -7.05
N LEU A 153 13.52 -12.30 -7.39
CA LEU A 153 12.25 -12.65 -8.03
C LEU A 153 12.46 -13.09 -9.49
N GLY A 154 11.75 -14.12 -9.91
CA GLY A 154 11.65 -14.48 -11.33
C GLY A 154 10.87 -13.42 -12.12
N VAL A 155 11.07 -13.39 -13.44
CA VAL A 155 10.45 -12.41 -14.36
C VAL A 155 8.92 -12.37 -14.20
N ASP A 156 8.26 -13.52 -14.16
CA ASP A 156 6.79 -13.61 -14.06
C ASP A 156 6.26 -13.02 -12.75
N LEU A 157 6.95 -13.28 -11.64
CA LEU A 157 6.55 -12.74 -10.34
C LEU A 157 6.81 -11.23 -10.25
N THR A 158 7.93 -10.78 -10.84
CA THR A 158 8.25 -9.35 -10.97
C THR A 158 7.19 -8.64 -11.81
N ASP A 159 6.80 -9.21 -12.96
CA ASP A 159 5.77 -8.63 -13.81
C ASP A 159 4.43 -8.52 -13.08
N ARG A 160 4.00 -9.57 -12.39
CA ARG A 160 2.78 -9.54 -11.57
C ARG A 160 2.85 -8.47 -10.48
N PHE A 161 3.96 -8.41 -9.75
CA PHE A 161 4.16 -7.43 -8.68
C PHE A 161 4.15 -6.00 -9.21
N VAL A 162 4.90 -5.73 -10.29
CA VAL A 162 4.89 -4.41 -10.94
C VAL A 162 3.48 -4.03 -11.40
N GLY A 163 2.71 -4.98 -11.94
CA GLY A 163 1.32 -4.75 -12.38
C GLY A 163 0.37 -4.33 -11.25
N MET A 164 0.62 -4.75 -10.01
CA MET A 164 -0.16 -4.29 -8.86
C MET A 164 0.06 -2.80 -8.56
N TYR A 165 1.23 -2.25 -8.85
CA TYR A 165 1.61 -0.88 -8.48
C TYR A 165 1.69 0.08 -9.66
N VAL A 166 1.93 -0.43 -10.88
CA VAL A 166 2.02 0.36 -12.11
C VAL A 166 0.93 -0.09 -13.08
N ASN A 167 -0.18 0.62 -13.07
CA ASN A 167 -1.40 0.31 -13.82
C ASN A 167 -2.14 1.61 -14.20
N HIS A 168 -3.37 1.52 -14.70
CA HIS A 168 -4.17 2.69 -15.09
C HIS A 168 -4.37 3.70 -13.95
N TRP A 169 -4.46 3.27 -12.70
CA TRP A 169 -4.53 4.17 -11.53
C TRP A 169 -3.24 4.98 -11.33
N THR A 170 -2.12 4.51 -11.85
CA THR A 170 -0.84 5.23 -11.77
C THR A 170 -0.78 6.34 -12.82
N LEU A 171 -1.47 6.18 -13.97
CA LEU A 171 -1.60 7.22 -14.98
C LEU A 171 -2.52 8.35 -14.52
N ASP A 172 -3.70 8.01 -14.05
CA ASP A 172 -4.69 8.98 -13.54
C ASP A 172 -5.54 8.31 -12.46
N TYR A 173 -5.72 9.01 -11.38
CA TYR A 173 -6.61 8.57 -10.30
C TYR A 173 -8.09 8.62 -10.72
N GLY A 174 -8.46 9.43 -11.69
CA GLY A 174 -9.84 9.75 -12.01
C GLY A 174 -10.61 10.25 -10.77
N GLU A 175 -11.90 10.48 -10.92
CA GLU A 175 -12.72 10.93 -9.78
C GLU A 175 -12.80 9.88 -8.67
N ARG A 176 -12.87 8.58 -9.01
CA ARG A 176 -12.94 7.50 -8.02
C ARG A 176 -11.69 7.41 -7.16
N GLY A 177 -10.50 7.48 -7.76
CA GLY A 177 -9.25 7.45 -7.01
C GLY A 177 -9.04 8.71 -6.16
N ARG A 178 -9.38 9.89 -6.71
CA ARG A 178 -9.34 11.16 -5.97
C ARG A 178 -10.30 11.12 -4.76
N GLU A 179 -11.51 10.60 -4.93
CA GLU A 179 -12.47 10.43 -3.86
C GLU A 179 -11.96 9.45 -2.80
N SER A 180 -11.34 8.34 -3.20
CA SER A 180 -10.77 7.39 -2.26
C SER A 180 -9.68 8.02 -1.40
N ILE A 181 -8.79 8.84 -1.99
CA ILE A 181 -7.76 9.56 -1.22
C ILE A 181 -8.41 10.51 -0.21
N ARG A 182 -9.44 11.26 -0.62
CA ARG A 182 -10.18 12.17 0.29
C ARG A 182 -10.77 11.42 1.46
N ARG A 183 -11.50 10.32 1.21
CA ARG A 183 -12.11 9.49 2.27
C ARG A 183 -11.07 8.87 3.20
N PHE A 184 -9.99 8.35 2.64
CA PHE A 184 -8.94 7.69 3.41
C PHE A 184 -8.29 8.65 4.41
N LEU A 185 -7.91 9.84 3.96
CA LEU A 185 -7.32 10.86 4.83
C LEU A 185 -8.35 11.45 5.81
N ALA A 186 -9.59 11.68 5.38
CA ALA A 186 -10.66 12.16 6.25
C ALA A 186 -10.98 11.18 7.38
N ARG A 187 -11.04 9.86 7.09
CA ARG A 187 -11.22 8.84 8.14
C ARG A 187 -10.04 8.83 9.11
N GLY A 188 -8.80 8.94 8.59
CA GLY A 188 -7.61 9.07 9.45
C GLY A 188 -7.63 10.30 10.34
N GLN A 189 -8.11 11.43 9.83
CA GLN A 189 -8.26 12.66 10.59
C GLN A 189 -9.38 12.55 11.65
N ALA A 190 -10.52 11.98 11.29
CA ALA A 190 -11.62 11.75 12.22
C ALA A 190 -11.24 10.83 13.39
N MET A 191 -10.34 9.86 13.15
CA MET A 191 -9.77 9.00 14.20
C MET A 191 -8.65 9.69 14.99
N GLY A 192 -8.18 10.87 14.58
CA GLY A 192 -7.06 11.58 15.23
C GLY A 192 -5.68 11.00 14.91
N VAL A 193 -5.55 10.05 13.97
CA VAL A 193 -4.28 9.45 13.57
C VAL A 193 -3.57 10.23 12.46
N VAL A 194 -4.32 11.04 11.72
CA VAL A 194 -3.80 12.05 10.80
C VAL A 194 -4.09 13.42 11.43
N PRO A 195 -3.10 14.10 12.00
CA PRO A 195 -3.35 15.30 12.81
C PRO A 195 -3.88 16.47 11.99
N HIS A 196 -3.49 16.55 10.72
CA HIS A 196 -3.93 17.56 9.79
C HIS A 196 -3.92 17.00 8.37
N ALA A 197 -5.08 16.89 7.75
CA ALA A 197 -5.19 16.59 6.34
C ALA A 197 -5.24 17.90 5.53
N PRO A 198 -4.18 18.29 4.82
CA PRO A 198 -4.20 19.51 4.03
C PRO A 198 -5.21 19.36 2.88
N PRO A 199 -5.73 20.47 2.33
CA PRO A 199 -6.51 20.42 1.11
C PRO A 199 -5.73 19.73 0.01
N LEU A 200 -6.33 18.70 -0.58
CA LEU A 200 -5.73 17.96 -1.69
C LEU A 200 -5.84 18.79 -2.97
N GLU A 201 -4.71 19.03 -3.58
CA GLU A 201 -4.60 19.65 -4.91
C GLU A 201 -3.97 18.62 -5.85
N PHE A 202 -4.64 18.35 -6.94
CA PHE A 202 -4.12 17.48 -7.99
C PHE A 202 -3.52 18.38 -9.10
N VAL A 203 -2.37 17.98 -9.64
CA VAL A 203 -1.72 18.68 -10.76
C VAL A 203 -2.32 18.11 -12.03
N GLU A 204 -2.89 19.01 -12.88
CA GLU A 204 -3.47 18.73 -14.18
C GLU A 204 -2.58 19.25 -15.30
#